data_f84a1f4bf935f9afa10713a43aaf00d1
#
_entry.id   f84a1f4bf935f9afa10713a43aaf00d1
#
_cell.length_a   1.000
_cell.length_b   1.000
_cell.length_c   1.000
_cell.angle_alpha   90.00
_cell.angle_beta   90.00
_cell.angle_gamma   90.00
#
_symmetry.space_group_name_H-M   'P 1'
#
loop_
_entity.id
_entity.type
_entity.pdbx_description
1 polymer ?
#
loop_
_entity_poly.entity_id
_entity_poly.type
_entity_poly.pdbx_seq_one_letter_code
_entity_poly.pdbx_strand_id
1 'polypeptide(L)'
;MFGGEEMDKTIFQSVRFLTGVGPKRMEPLHDLGIDTIYDLLTHFPFRYEDLQVRDVSTIMDQEKVTLAGIIVTEPVVHYYGFKKNRISCRMAIGEQVIQVSFFNQPYLKNKLIQHQECIIFGKWDAKRSTLMGMKIISTKEDMEETSNFEAVYRTNKSIRQSTLLKLIQTALPLYKENIPNPLPASIQKKRQLLSHPEAVEGMHFPKDERHSKQSRQQLVYQELFCY
;
A
#
# COMPACT_ATOMS: atom_id res chain seq x y z
N MET A 1 -41.50 -16.47 -0.14
CA MET A 1 -40.58 -17.13 -1.07
C MET A 1 -40.04 -16.06 -1.98
N PHE A 2 -38.96 -15.39 -1.53
CA PHE A 2 -38.25 -14.41 -2.35
C PHE A 2 -36.97 -15.11 -2.78
N GLY A 3 -36.97 -15.54 -4.07
CA GLY A 3 -35.77 -16.01 -4.72
C GLY A 3 -34.79 -14.83 -4.84
N GLY A 4 -33.71 -14.87 -4.05
CA GLY A 4 -32.57 -14.02 -4.32
C GLY A 4 -32.00 -14.44 -5.67
N GLU A 5 -32.11 -13.57 -6.67
CA GLU A 5 -31.33 -13.66 -7.89
C GLU A 5 -29.86 -13.71 -7.47
N GLU A 6 -29.27 -14.86 -7.65
CA GLU A 6 -27.81 -15.02 -7.60
C GLU A 6 -27.27 -14.16 -8.75
N MET A 7 -26.94 -12.90 -8.44
CA MET A 7 -26.31 -12.01 -9.39
C MET A 7 -25.03 -12.68 -9.84
N ASP A 8 -25.01 -13.11 -11.09
CA ASP A 8 -23.87 -13.68 -11.75
C ASP A 8 -22.69 -12.70 -11.55
N LYS A 9 -21.78 -13.06 -10.64
CA LYS A 9 -20.66 -12.20 -10.23
C LYS A 9 -19.61 -12.18 -11.34
N THR A 10 -19.95 -11.60 -12.47
CA THR A 10 -18.99 -11.48 -13.57
C THR A 10 -17.96 -10.41 -13.19
N ILE A 11 -16.69 -10.75 -13.30
CA ILE A 11 -15.57 -9.82 -13.06
C ILE A 11 -15.61 -8.60 -14.00
N PHE A 12 -16.29 -8.74 -15.15
CA PHE A 12 -16.44 -7.66 -16.14
C PHE A 12 -17.62 -6.73 -15.88
N GLN A 13 -18.37 -6.95 -14.80
CA GLN A 13 -19.42 -5.98 -14.40
C GLN A 13 -18.81 -4.66 -13.96
N SER A 14 -19.63 -3.60 -14.01
CA SER A 14 -19.20 -2.26 -13.60
C SER A 14 -18.71 -2.23 -12.15
N VAL A 15 -17.61 -1.53 -11.91
CA VAL A 15 -17.04 -1.29 -10.57
C VAL A 15 -18.02 -0.61 -9.60
N ARG A 16 -19.10 0.00 -10.09
CA ARG A 16 -20.19 0.60 -9.28
C ARG A 16 -20.87 -0.39 -8.33
N PHE A 17 -20.85 -1.68 -8.66
CA PHE A 17 -21.46 -2.72 -7.83
C PHE A 17 -20.57 -3.17 -6.67
N LEU A 18 -19.33 -2.70 -6.63
CA LEU A 18 -18.43 -2.99 -5.54
C LEU A 18 -18.77 -2.13 -4.31
N THR A 19 -18.85 -2.75 -3.15
CA THR A 19 -19.03 -2.05 -1.88
C THR A 19 -17.95 -0.98 -1.70
N GLY A 20 -18.37 0.24 -1.42
CA GLY A 20 -17.49 1.39 -1.27
C GLY A 20 -17.35 2.25 -2.53
N VAL A 21 -17.94 1.86 -3.66
CA VAL A 21 -18.00 2.68 -4.88
C VAL A 21 -19.37 3.35 -4.98
N GLY A 22 -19.44 4.59 -4.54
CA GLY A 22 -20.63 5.42 -4.73
C GLY A 22 -20.52 6.33 -5.97
N PRO A 23 -21.60 7.04 -6.35
CA PRO A 23 -21.63 7.90 -7.54
C PRO A 23 -20.46 8.89 -7.64
N LYS A 24 -20.03 9.45 -6.50
CA LYS A 24 -18.91 10.41 -6.43
C LYS A 24 -17.53 9.80 -6.78
N ARG A 25 -17.42 8.47 -6.80
CA ARG A 25 -16.15 7.78 -7.11
C ARG A 25 -16.12 7.24 -8.53
N MET A 26 -17.26 7.20 -9.22
CA MET A 26 -17.34 6.63 -10.58
C MET A 26 -16.50 7.42 -11.58
N GLU A 27 -16.73 8.73 -11.70
CA GLU A 27 -15.98 9.60 -12.60
C GLU A 27 -14.47 9.57 -12.33
N PRO A 28 -13.99 9.75 -11.08
CA PRO A 28 -12.57 9.60 -10.75
C PRO A 28 -11.97 8.22 -11.03
N LEU A 29 -12.73 7.13 -10.95
CA LEU A 29 -12.25 5.79 -11.31
C LEU A 29 -12.17 5.65 -12.84
N HIS A 30 -13.18 6.15 -13.56
CA HIS A 30 -13.19 6.21 -15.02
C HIS A 30 -11.98 6.97 -15.56
N ASP A 31 -11.62 8.11 -14.95
CA ASP A 31 -10.41 8.89 -15.29
C ASP A 31 -9.10 8.09 -15.15
N LEU A 32 -9.10 7.02 -14.34
CA LEU A 32 -7.98 6.10 -14.18
C LEU A 32 -8.08 4.88 -15.11
N GLY A 33 -9.12 4.82 -15.98
CA GLY A 33 -9.40 3.68 -16.85
C GLY A 33 -10.00 2.49 -16.09
N ILE A 34 -10.67 2.73 -14.96
CA ILE A 34 -11.27 1.69 -14.11
C ILE A 34 -12.80 1.78 -14.22
N ASP A 35 -13.38 1.00 -15.13
CA ASP A 35 -14.82 0.92 -15.37
C ASP A 35 -15.43 -0.37 -14.82
N THR A 36 -14.67 -1.46 -14.87
CA THR A 36 -15.08 -2.78 -14.42
C THR A 36 -14.29 -3.24 -13.20
N ILE A 37 -14.76 -4.31 -12.56
CA ILE A 37 -14.00 -4.95 -11.46
C ILE A 37 -12.70 -5.54 -12.00
N TYR A 38 -12.70 -6.04 -13.24
CA TYR A 38 -11.49 -6.52 -13.89
C TYR A 38 -10.45 -5.41 -14.05
N ASP A 39 -10.85 -4.23 -14.51
CA ASP A 39 -9.94 -3.07 -14.63
C ASP A 39 -9.36 -2.69 -13.29
N LEU A 40 -10.17 -2.72 -12.22
CA LEU A 40 -9.69 -2.45 -10.85
C LEU A 40 -8.64 -3.46 -10.42
N LEU A 41 -8.88 -4.77 -10.64
CA LEU A 41 -7.96 -5.84 -10.25
C LEU A 41 -6.74 -5.95 -11.16
N THR A 42 -6.76 -5.36 -12.35
CA THR A 42 -5.61 -5.26 -13.25
C THR A 42 -4.95 -3.88 -13.23
N HIS A 43 -5.45 -2.96 -12.41
CA HIS A 43 -4.79 -1.69 -12.16
C HIS A 43 -3.58 -1.90 -11.24
N PHE A 44 -2.48 -2.42 -11.80
CA PHE A 44 -1.30 -2.83 -11.03
C PHE A 44 -0.53 -1.64 -10.47
N PRO A 45 0.15 -1.84 -9.32
CA PRO A 45 1.04 -0.84 -8.77
C PRO A 45 2.22 -0.58 -9.72
N PHE A 46 2.65 0.66 -9.83
CA PHE A 46 3.79 1.02 -10.67
C PHE A 46 5.14 0.87 -9.94
N ARG A 47 5.11 0.78 -8.61
CA ARG A 47 6.28 0.50 -7.75
C ARG A 47 5.84 -0.06 -6.41
N TYR A 48 6.82 -0.55 -5.65
CA TYR A 48 6.64 -0.94 -4.24
C TYR A 48 7.53 -0.05 -3.36
N GLU A 49 7.07 0.25 -2.16
CA GLU A 49 7.89 0.83 -1.10
C GLU A 49 8.27 -0.29 -0.14
N ASP A 50 9.57 -0.41 0.13
CA ASP A 50 10.10 -1.35 1.12
C ASP A 50 9.87 -0.73 2.50
N LEU A 51 9.12 -1.42 3.34
CA LEU A 51 8.77 -1.01 4.68
C LEU A 51 9.54 -1.80 5.76
N GLN A 52 10.56 -2.56 5.37
CA GLN A 52 11.41 -3.27 6.34
C GLN A 52 12.09 -2.28 7.27
N VAL A 53 12.05 -2.58 8.56
CA VAL A 53 12.76 -1.79 9.57
C VAL A 53 14.27 -1.91 9.32
N ARG A 54 14.93 -0.77 9.23
CA ARG A 54 16.38 -0.66 8.98
C ARG A 54 17.10 -0.14 10.20
N ASP A 55 18.38 -0.47 10.29
CA ASP A 55 19.27 0.10 11.28
C ASP A 55 19.73 1.50 10.84
N VAL A 56 19.68 2.47 11.75
CA VAL A 56 20.06 3.87 11.45
C VAL A 56 21.50 3.98 10.94
N SER A 57 22.41 3.12 11.41
CA SER A 57 23.83 3.13 11.01
C SER A 57 24.08 2.78 9.55
N THR A 58 23.11 2.11 8.90
CA THR A 58 23.24 1.63 7.51
C THR A 58 22.53 2.52 6.48
N ILE A 59 21.93 3.64 6.91
CA ILE A 59 21.06 4.47 6.08
C ILE A 59 21.84 5.62 5.43
N MET A 60 21.63 5.83 4.14
CA MET A 60 22.20 6.96 3.43
C MET A 60 21.37 8.24 3.60
N ASP A 61 22.04 9.38 3.45
CA ASP A 61 21.33 10.68 3.46
C ASP A 61 20.27 10.74 2.35
N GLN A 62 19.09 11.28 2.69
CA GLN A 62 17.91 11.40 1.81
C GLN A 62 17.25 10.08 1.39
N GLU A 63 17.68 8.96 1.94
CA GLU A 63 17.03 7.65 1.71
C GLU A 63 15.63 7.60 2.37
N LYS A 64 14.69 6.90 1.74
CA LYS A 64 13.41 6.54 2.35
C LYS A 64 13.58 5.26 3.14
N VAL A 65 13.26 5.32 4.41
CA VAL A 65 13.51 4.22 5.35
C VAL A 65 12.36 4.06 6.34
N THR A 66 12.24 2.86 6.87
CA THR A 66 11.39 2.55 8.00
C THR A 66 12.26 2.38 9.24
N LEU A 67 11.95 3.13 10.28
CA LEU A 67 12.61 3.06 11.56
C LEU A 67 11.61 2.68 12.65
N ALA A 68 12.03 1.79 13.54
CA ALA A 68 11.27 1.41 14.73
C ALA A 68 11.97 1.97 15.98
N GLY A 69 11.22 2.53 16.88
CA GLY A 69 11.77 3.08 18.11
C GLY A 69 10.68 3.49 19.10
N ILE A 70 11.10 4.04 20.24
CA ILE A 70 10.21 4.49 21.31
C ILE A 70 10.14 6.01 21.27
N ILE A 71 8.95 6.58 21.31
CA ILE A 71 8.74 8.02 21.40
C ILE A 71 9.15 8.49 22.82
N VAL A 72 10.16 9.35 22.92
CA VAL A 72 10.71 9.78 24.22
C VAL A 72 10.24 11.16 24.68
N THR A 73 9.69 11.96 23.76
CA THR A 73 9.11 13.26 24.10
C THR A 73 7.68 13.37 23.61
N GLU A 74 6.86 14.14 24.33
CA GLU A 74 5.53 14.50 23.83
C GLU A 74 5.62 15.18 22.44
N PRO A 75 4.71 14.84 21.51
CA PRO A 75 4.66 15.49 20.20
C PRO A 75 4.16 16.95 20.34
N VAL A 76 4.95 17.86 19.80
CA VAL A 76 4.64 19.29 19.77
C VAL A 76 4.22 19.70 18.36
N VAL A 77 3.08 20.41 18.27
CA VAL A 77 2.58 20.95 17.00
C VAL A 77 2.95 22.42 16.90
N HIS A 78 3.72 22.78 15.87
CA HIS A 78 4.05 24.15 15.53
C HIS A 78 3.27 24.60 14.30
N TYR A 79 2.54 25.71 14.40
CA TYR A 79 1.85 26.36 13.28
C TYR A 79 2.72 27.52 12.78
N TYR A 80 3.00 27.57 11.47
CA TYR A 80 3.89 28.58 10.88
C TYR A 80 3.32 29.17 9.56
N GLY A 81 2.03 29.41 9.54
CA GLY A 81 1.33 30.03 8.41
C GLY A 81 -0.04 29.43 8.18
N PHE A 82 -0.74 29.93 7.17
CA PHE A 82 -2.08 29.46 6.86
C PHE A 82 -2.06 27.99 6.43
N LYS A 83 -2.72 27.14 7.19
CA LYS A 83 -2.78 25.66 6.99
C LYS A 83 -1.42 24.93 6.99
N LYS A 84 -0.35 25.58 7.46
CA LYS A 84 0.97 24.95 7.56
C LYS A 84 1.28 24.63 9.02
N ASN A 85 1.58 23.38 9.29
CA ASN A 85 2.00 22.93 10.62
C ASN A 85 3.08 21.84 10.51
N ARG A 86 3.81 21.66 11.58
CA ARG A 86 4.80 20.60 11.77
C ARG A 86 4.59 20.00 13.14
N ILE A 87 4.44 18.70 13.21
CA ILE A 87 4.57 17.94 14.44
C ILE A 87 6.03 17.52 14.57
N SER A 88 6.58 17.65 15.76
CA SER A 88 7.92 17.14 16.08
C SER A 88 7.94 16.45 17.42
N CYS A 89 8.65 15.33 17.49
CA CYS A 89 8.96 14.59 18.70
C CYS A 89 10.35 13.97 18.58
N ARG A 90 10.86 13.39 19.66
CA ARG A 90 12.09 12.60 19.66
C ARG A 90 11.75 11.14 19.80
N MET A 91 12.50 10.28 19.10
CA MET A 91 12.36 8.83 19.11
C MET A 91 13.71 8.20 19.43
N ALA A 92 13.73 7.31 20.41
CA ALA A 92 14.91 6.50 20.73
C ALA A 92 14.92 5.23 19.88
N ILE A 93 16.06 4.96 19.25
CA ILE A 93 16.33 3.76 18.45
C ILE A 93 17.62 3.16 18.98
N GLY A 94 17.52 2.08 19.77
CA GLY A 94 18.67 1.59 20.52
C GLY A 94 19.25 2.68 21.43
N GLU A 95 20.54 2.97 21.28
CA GLU A 95 21.26 4.00 22.05
C GLU A 95 21.16 5.41 21.44
N GLN A 96 20.60 5.54 20.25
CA GLN A 96 20.50 6.83 19.55
C GLN A 96 19.12 7.47 19.75
N VAL A 97 19.12 8.81 19.82
CA VAL A 97 17.89 9.60 19.84
C VAL A 97 17.85 10.47 18.59
N ILE A 98 16.85 10.26 17.78
CA ILE A 98 16.62 11.02 16.54
C ILE A 98 15.44 11.97 16.70
N GLN A 99 15.39 13.00 15.87
CA GLN A 99 14.21 13.83 15.73
C GLN A 99 13.27 13.24 14.66
N VAL A 100 11.97 13.24 14.94
CA VAL A 100 10.92 12.88 14.00
C VAL A 100 10.07 14.11 13.72
N SER A 101 9.76 14.37 12.46
CA SER A 101 8.91 15.50 12.08
C SER A 101 7.92 15.10 11.00
N PHE A 102 6.64 15.47 11.17
CA PHE A 102 5.60 15.33 10.14
C PHE A 102 5.09 16.71 9.75
N PHE A 103 4.84 16.91 8.45
CA PHE A 103 4.34 18.17 7.93
C PHE A 103 2.86 18.05 7.53
N ASN A 104 2.07 19.06 7.92
CA ASN A 104 0.64 19.19 7.57
C ASN A 104 -0.22 17.99 7.98
N GLN A 105 0.14 17.31 9.07
CA GLN A 105 -0.57 16.14 9.61
C GLN A 105 -0.83 16.27 11.12
N PRO A 106 -1.54 17.34 11.58
CA PRO A 106 -1.72 17.60 13.02
C PRO A 106 -2.48 16.49 13.75
N TYR A 107 -3.27 15.70 13.01
CA TYR A 107 -4.01 14.55 13.54
C TYR A 107 -3.12 13.42 14.06
N LEU A 108 -1.85 13.37 13.64
CA LEU A 108 -0.90 12.36 14.12
C LEU A 108 -0.46 12.60 15.57
N LYS A 109 -0.74 13.77 16.16
CA LYS A 109 -0.44 14.03 17.56
C LYS A 109 -1.01 12.93 18.48
N ASN A 110 -2.21 12.48 18.21
CA ASN A 110 -2.89 11.46 19.02
C ASN A 110 -2.36 10.04 18.81
N LYS A 111 -1.55 9.83 17.75
CA LYS A 111 -0.92 8.53 17.43
C LYS A 111 0.53 8.42 17.91
N LEU A 112 1.18 9.55 18.17
CA LEU A 112 2.55 9.62 18.65
C LEU A 112 2.52 9.75 20.18
N ILE A 113 2.35 8.64 20.88
CA ILE A 113 2.21 8.65 22.34
C ILE A 113 3.57 8.44 22.97
N GLN A 114 3.91 9.28 23.96
CA GLN A 114 5.16 9.17 24.68
C GLN A 114 5.27 7.80 25.37
N HIS A 115 6.49 7.23 25.38
CA HIS A 115 6.83 5.91 25.90
C HIS A 115 6.21 4.71 25.15
N GLN A 116 5.62 4.94 24.00
CA GLN A 116 5.14 3.85 23.12
C GLN A 116 6.10 3.59 21.97
N GLU A 117 6.18 2.32 21.59
CA GLU A 117 6.84 1.89 20.35
C GLU A 117 6.07 2.41 19.14
N CYS A 118 6.82 2.86 18.15
CA CYS A 118 6.27 3.36 16.90
C CYS A 118 7.17 2.98 15.74
N ILE A 119 6.56 2.53 14.63
CA ILE A 119 7.25 2.26 13.38
C ILE A 119 6.88 3.36 12.39
N ILE A 120 7.87 4.10 11.93
CA ILE A 120 7.68 5.27 11.07
C ILE A 120 8.45 5.09 9.77
N PHE A 121 7.73 5.18 8.65
CA PHE A 121 8.31 5.32 7.33
C PHE A 121 8.49 6.80 7.00
N GLY A 122 9.68 7.17 6.53
CA GLY A 122 9.99 8.55 6.22
C GLY A 122 11.29 8.71 5.44
N LYS A 123 11.68 9.96 5.23
CA LYS A 123 12.92 10.32 4.56
C LYS A 123 13.96 10.74 5.59
N TRP A 124 15.13 10.12 5.55
CA TRP A 124 16.22 10.39 6.47
C TRP A 124 17.03 11.62 6.07
N ASP A 125 17.26 12.52 7.00
CA ASP A 125 18.20 13.62 6.91
C ASP A 125 19.36 13.36 7.87
N ALA A 126 20.45 12.84 7.35
CA ALA A 126 21.62 12.46 8.14
C ALA A 126 22.28 13.66 8.83
N LYS A 127 22.31 14.82 8.16
CA LYS A 127 22.94 16.06 8.69
C LYS A 127 22.25 16.58 9.95
N ARG A 128 20.92 16.36 10.04
CA ARG A 128 20.09 16.83 11.17
C ARG A 128 19.69 15.71 12.10
N SER A 129 20.09 14.46 11.83
CA SER A 129 19.61 13.28 12.54
C SER A 129 18.08 13.30 12.67
N THR A 130 17.40 13.60 11.56
CA THR A 130 15.95 13.81 11.52
C THR A 130 15.29 12.87 10.54
N LEU A 131 14.26 12.14 10.99
CA LEU A 131 13.36 11.42 10.12
C LEU A 131 12.17 12.33 9.74
N MET A 132 12.09 12.69 8.47
CA MET A 132 10.91 13.37 7.92
C MET A 132 9.83 12.31 7.67
N GLY A 133 8.95 12.11 8.66
CA GLY A 133 7.91 11.09 8.64
C GLY A 133 6.90 11.34 7.52
N MET A 134 6.61 10.30 6.77
CA MET A 134 5.60 10.27 5.73
C MET A 134 4.37 9.48 6.19
N LYS A 135 4.58 8.41 6.96
CA LYS A 135 3.53 7.51 7.43
C LYS A 135 3.95 6.86 8.75
N ILE A 136 3.00 6.70 9.66
CA ILE A 136 3.11 5.78 10.79
C ILE A 136 2.58 4.43 10.29
N ILE A 137 3.41 3.39 10.36
CA ILE A 137 3.05 2.05 9.85
C ILE A 137 2.31 1.29 10.93
N SER A 138 2.83 1.29 12.14
CA SER A 138 2.25 0.56 13.24
C SER A 138 2.55 1.24 14.57
N THR A 139 1.64 1.10 15.49
CA THR A 139 1.83 1.12 16.93
C THR A 139 1.72 -0.32 17.42
N LYS A 140 2.15 -0.62 18.63
CA LYS A 140 2.29 -1.97 19.21
C LYS A 140 1.13 -2.96 18.97
N GLU A 141 -0.07 -2.45 18.65
CA GLU A 141 -1.29 -3.23 18.46
C GLU A 141 -1.46 -3.82 17.03
N ASP A 142 -0.71 -3.30 16.05
CA ASP A 142 -0.91 -3.65 14.63
C ASP A 142 0.23 -4.52 14.04
N MET A 143 1.19 -5.00 14.84
CA MET A 143 2.45 -5.60 14.37
C MET A 143 2.34 -6.98 13.72
N GLU A 144 1.20 -7.65 13.79
CA GLU A 144 1.10 -9.07 13.35
C GLU A 144 0.82 -9.29 11.85
N GLU A 145 0.46 -8.26 11.07
CA GLU A 145 0.02 -8.46 9.67
C GLU A 145 0.61 -7.52 8.61
N THR A 146 1.60 -6.69 8.90
CA THR A 146 2.10 -5.76 7.86
C THR A 146 3.10 -6.43 6.92
N SER A 147 2.71 -6.60 5.67
CA SER A 147 3.64 -6.91 4.58
C SER A 147 4.77 -5.87 4.56
N ASN A 148 6.01 -6.36 4.43
CA ASN A 148 7.19 -5.51 4.31
C ASN A 148 7.23 -4.68 3.01
N PHE A 149 6.27 -4.89 2.11
CA PHE A 149 6.19 -4.20 0.82
C PHE A 149 4.82 -3.57 0.64
N GLU A 150 4.77 -2.26 0.46
CA GLU A 150 3.55 -1.54 0.14
C GLU A 150 3.47 -1.21 -1.34
N ALA A 151 2.41 -1.66 -1.98
CA ALA A 151 2.11 -1.35 -3.38
C ALA A 151 1.73 0.12 -3.55
N VAL A 152 2.37 0.82 -4.48
CA VAL A 152 2.12 2.23 -4.80
C VAL A 152 1.44 2.33 -6.16
N TYR A 153 0.22 2.88 -6.17
CA TYR A 153 -0.61 2.99 -7.37
C TYR A 153 -0.56 4.40 -7.98
N ARG A 154 -0.74 4.46 -9.28
CA ARG A 154 -1.06 5.72 -9.94
C ARG A 154 -2.46 6.14 -9.51
N THR A 155 -2.58 7.38 -9.07
CA THR A 155 -3.83 7.98 -8.59
C THR A 155 -4.05 9.34 -9.24
N ASN A 156 -5.25 9.87 -9.11
CA ASN A 156 -5.59 11.24 -9.50
C ASN A 156 -5.89 12.11 -8.25
N LYS A 157 -6.24 13.38 -8.47
CA LYS A 157 -6.52 14.31 -7.37
C LYS A 157 -7.76 13.94 -6.54
N SER A 158 -8.67 13.15 -7.10
CA SER A 158 -9.97 12.81 -6.52
C SER A 158 -9.98 11.44 -5.83
N ILE A 159 -9.05 10.52 -6.20
CA ILE A 159 -8.91 9.20 -5.58
C ILE A 159 -7.55 9.08 -4.91
N ARG A 160 -7.57 8.81 -3.61
CA ARG A 160 -6.36 8.54 -2.83
C ARG A 160 -5.94 7.08 -2.97
N GLN A 161 -4.62 6.83 -2.88
CA GLN A 161 -4.07 5.48 -2.87
C GLN A 161 -4.75 4.56 -1.85
N SER A 162 -4.98 5.04 -0.63
CA SER A 162 -5.67 4.26 0.42
C SER A 162 -7.10 3.87 0.05
N THR A 163 -7.77 4.64 -0.81
CA THR A 163 -9.10 4.30 -1.33
C THR A 163 -9.00 3.18 -2.36
N LEU A 164 -8.08 3.29 -3.33
CA LEU A 164 -7.84 2.21 -4.32
C LEU A 164 -7.47 0.91 -3.63
N LEU A 165 -6.53 0.96 -2.69
CA LEU A 165 -6.10 -0.22 -1.93
C LEU A 165 -7.29 -0.91 -1.23
N LYS A 166 -8.15 -0.14 -0.55
CA LYS A 166 -9.36 -0.68 0.10
C LYS A 166 -10.33 -1.32 -0.90
N LEU A 167 -10.52 -0.70 -2.07
CA LEU A 167 -11.40 -1.27 -3.10
C LEU A 167 -10.83 -2.59 -3.63
N ILE A 168 -9.51 -2.66 -3.87
CA ILE A 168 -8.84 -3.88 -4.31
C ILE A 168 -8.92 -4.97 -3.22
N GLN A 169 -8.68 -4.62 -1.94
CA GLN A 169 -8.83 -5.53 -0.80
C GLN A 169 -10.23 -6.10 -0.67
N THR A 170 -11.24 -5.30 -1.03
CA THR A 170 -12.66 -5.75 -1.01
C THR A 170 -12.97 -6.62 -2.23
N ALA A 171 -12.46 -6.27 -3.42
CA ALA A 171 -12.78 -6.96 -4.66
C ALA A 171 -12.06 -8.30 -4.79
N LEU A 172 -10.78 -8.37 -4.43
CA LEU A 172 -9.93 -9.52 -4.69
C LEU A 172 -10.49 -10.83 -4.10
N PRO A 173 -10.87 -10.91 -2.81
CA PRO A 173 -11.43 -12.14 -2.25
C PRO A 173 -12.74 -12.59 -2.91
N LEU A 174 -13.51 -11.65 -3.45
CA LEU A 174 -14.82 -11.92 -4.05
C LEU A 174 -14.74 -12.40 -5.49
N TYR A 175 -13.70 -11.95 -6.23
CA TYR A 175 -13.63 -12.11 -7.68
C TYR A 175 -12.35 -12.80 -8.18
N LYS A 176 -11.43 -13.15 -7.28
CA LYS A 176 -10.15 -13.78 -7.64
C LYS A 176 -10.34 -15.01 -8.51
N GLU A 177 -11.26 -15.91 -8.13
CA GLU A 177 -11.51 -17.16 -8.88
C GLU A 177 -12.17 -16.93 -10.25
N ASN A 178 -12.73 -15.74 -10.48
CA ASN A 178 -13.33 -15.36 -11.75
C ASN A 178 -12.31 -14.70 -12.70
N ILE A 179 -11.06 -14.47 -12.26
CA ILE A 179 -10.01 -13.88 -13.10
C ILE A 179 -9.64 -14.91 -14.18
N PRO A 180 -9.75 -14.56 -15.48
CA PRO A 180 -9.40 -15.47 -16.57
C PRO A 180 -7.94 -15.92 -16.47
N ASN A 181 -7.70 -17.19 -16.69
CA ASN A 181 -6.34 -17.76 -16.75
C ASN A 181 -6.06 -18.30 -18.17
N PRO A 182 -5.61 -17.44 -19.08
CA PRO A 182 -5.50 -17.78 -20.49
C PRO A 182 -4.34 -18.72 -20.81
N LEU A 183 -3.34 -18.85 -19.91
CA LEU A 183 -2.21 -19.75 -20.14
C LEU A 183 -2.59 -21.21 -19.90
N PRO A 184 -2.31 -22.13 -20.84
CA PRO A 184 -2.49 -23.56 -20.63
C PRO A 184 -1.69 -24.07 -19.41
N ALA A 185 -2.30 -24.97 -18.64
CA ALA A 185 -1.66 -25.54 -17.45
C ALA A 185 -0.31 -26.24 -17.73
N SER A 186 -0.17 -26.82 -18.93
CA SER A 186 1.08 -27.43 -19.40
C SER A 186 2.23 -26.41 -19.51
N ILE A 187 1.94 -25.21 -19.99
CA ILE A 187 2.91 -24.12 -20.10
C ILE A 187 3.26 -23.59 -18.71
N GLN A 188 2.25 -23.34 -17.86
CA GLN A 188 2.47 -22.87 -16.50
C GLN A 188 3.39 -23.83 -15.74
N LYS A 189 3.11 -25.13 -15.78
CA LYS A 189 3.92 -26.16 -15.13
C LYS A 189 5.36 -26.22 -15.70
N LYS A 190 5.51 -26.21 -17.04
CA LYS A 190 6.83 -26.27 -17.70
C LYS A 190 7.70 -25.06 -17.36
N ARG A 191 7.11 -23.89 -17.19
CA ARG A 191 7.79 -22.62 -16.92
C ARG A 191 7.78 -22.23 -15.45
N GLN A 192 7.17 -23.04 -14.57
CA GLN A 192 7.02 -22.76 -13.14
C GLN A 192 6.38 -21.39 -12.87
N LEU A 193 5.37 -21.06 -13.69
CA LEU A 193 4.64 -19.81 -13.56
C LEU A 193 3.46 -19.96 -12.59
N LEU A 194 3.13 -18.87 -11.90
CA LEU A 194 1.89 -18.77 -11.13
C LEU A 194 0.67 -18.83 -12.06
N SER A 195 -0.50 -19.15 -11.54
CA SER A 195 -1.75 -18.87 -12.25
C SER A 195 -1.98 -17.36 -12.36
N HIS A 196 -2.80 -16.93 -13.33
CA HIS A 196 -3.10 -15.50 -13.47
C HIS A 196 -3.76 -14.90 -12.21
N PRO A 197 -4.76 -15.57 -11.57
CA PRO A 197 -5.33 -15.10 -10.31
C PRO A 197 -4.30 -14.96 -9.19
N GLU A 198 -3.38 -15.91 -9.05
CA GLU A 198 -2.30 -15.83 -8.04
C GLU A 198 -1.32 -14.69 -8.35
N ALA A 199 -1.00 -14.49 -9.61
CA ALA A 199 -0.12 -13.39 -10.02
C ALA A 199 -0.77 -12.02 -9.77
N VAL A 200 -2.06 -11.87 -10.07
CA VAL A 200 -2.81 -10.64 -9.77
C VAL A 200 -2.79 -10.35 -8.27
N GLU A 201 -3.06 -11.36 -7.43
CA GLU A 201 -2.98 -11.20 -5.98
C GLU A 201 -1.56 -10.81 -5.54
N GLY A 202 -0.54 -11.51 -6.04
CA GLY A 202 0.85 -11.24 -5.67
C GLY A 202 1.39 -9.89 -6.17
N MET A 203 0.77 -9.31 -7.21
CA MET A 203 1.06 -7.92 -7.59
C MET A 203 0.47 -6.90 -6.62
N HIS A 204 -0.68 -7.16 -6.04
CA HIS A 204 -1.31 -6.24 -5.08
C HIS A 204 -0.78 -6.42 -3.66
N PHE A 205 -0.56 -7.67 -3.24
CA PHE A 205 -0.19 -8.06 -1.88
C PHE A 205 0.99 -9.04 -1.90
N PRO A 206 2.18 -8.59 -2.31
CA PRO A 206 3.35 -9.46 -2.33
C PRO A 206 3.75 -9.84 -0.91
N LYS A 207 4.04 -11.13 -0.70
CA LYS A 207 4.55 -11.64 0.58
C LYS A 207 6.01 -11.21 0.81
N ASP A 208 6.77 -11.19 -0.27
CA ASP A 208 8.18 -10.80 -0.31
C ASP A 208 8.57 -10.33 -1.73
N GLU A 209 9.81 -9.89 -1.90
CA GLU A 209 10.34 -9.45 -3.18
C GLU A 209 10.32 -10.56 -4.25
N ARG A 210 10.58 -11.81 -3.84
CA ARG A 210 10.54 -12.96 -4.75
C ARG A 210 9.14 -13.19 -5.29
N HIS A 211 8.14 -13.16 -4.42
CA HIS A 211 6.73 -13.31 -4.81
C HIS A 211 6.30 -12.20 -5.78
N SER A 212 6.69 -10.96 -5.52
CA SER A 212 6.44 -9.84 -6.44
C SER A 212 7.08 -10.06 -7.82
N LYS A 213 8.34 -10.52 -7.87
CA LYS A 213 9.05 -10.82 -9.12
C LYS A 213 8.38 -11.97 -9.90
N GLN A 214 7.97 -13.04 -9.22
CA GLN A 214 7.27 -14.17 -9.85
C GLN A 214 5.91 -13.75 -10.41
N SER A 215 5.15 -12.95 -9.67
CA SER A 215 3.87 -12.41 -10.12
C SER A 215 4.04 -11.55 -11.37
N ARG A 216 5.02 -10.66 -11.37
CA ARG A 216 5.34 -9.83 -12.54
C ARG A 216 5.79 -10.66 -13.74
N GLN A 217 6.62 -11.69 -13.52
CA GLN A 217 7.09 -12.60 -14.58
C GLN A 217 5.90 -13.30 -15.26
N GLN A 218 4.93 -13.77 -14.47
CA GLN A 218 3.73 -14.39 -14.99
C GLN A 218 2.95 -13.44 -15.90
N LEU A 219 2.71 -12.19 -15.46
CA LEU A 219 1.96 -11.20 -16.23
C LEU A 219 2.66 -10.86 -17.55
N VAL A 220 3.98 -10.63 -17.52
CA VAL A 220 4.78 -10.37 -18.73
C VAL A 220 4.73 -11.56 -19.68
N TYR A 221 4.86 -12.79 -19.16
CA TYR A 221 4.80 -13.99 -19.99
C TYR A 221 3.43 -14.15 -20.64
N GLN A 222 2.36 -13.92 -19.90
CA GLN A 222 0.99 -13.97 -20.40
C GLN A 222 0.75 -12.92 -21.49
N GLU A 223 1.20 -11.69 -21.28
CA GLU A 223 1.08 -10.61 -22.25
C GLU A 223 1.75 -11.00 -23.58
N LEU A 224 2.97 -11.53 -23.53
CA LEU A 224 3.70 -11.99 -24.70
C LEU A 224 3.09 -13.24 -25.37
N PHE A 225 2.37 -14.07 -24.61
CA PHE A 225 1.75 -15.28 -25.13
C PHE A 225 0.42 -15.00 -25.84
N CYS A 226 -0.31 -13.97 -25.38
CA CYS A 226 -1.62 -13.60 -25.92
C CYS A 226 -1.54 -12.65 -27.14
N TYR A 227 -0.33 -12.20 -27.51
CA TYR A 227 -0.06 -11.49 -28.76
C TYR A 227 0.44 -12.45 -29.82
#